data_ec8d5c1e532e85528f4b9a0eb2a9f394
#
_entry.id   ec8d5c1e532e85528f4b9a0eb2a9f394
#
_cell.length_a   1.000
_cell.length_b   1.000
_cell.length_c   1.000
_cell.angle_alpha   90.00
_cell.angle_beta   90.00
_cell.angle_gamma   90.00
#
_symmetry.space_group_name_H-M   'P 1'
#
loop_
_entity.id
_entity.type
_entity.pdbx_description
1 polymer ?
#
loop_
_entity_poly.entity_id
_entity_poly.type
_entity_poly.pdbx_seq_one_letter_code
_entity_poly.pdbx_strand_id
1 'polypeptide(L)' 'MENKNFYDSLFPTGTKLRLTAPIEDPYGPKAVGDILTVSYIDDALQIHGKWESGGSLAIIIGKDEFEIVNE' A
#
# COMPACT_ATOMS: atom_id res chain seq x y z
N MET A 1 -2.15 -18.36 -10.24
CA MET A 1 -1.89 -17.97 -8.85
C MET A 1 -1.11 -16.67 -8.83
N GLU A 2 -1.60 -15.73 -8.03
CA GLU A 2 -0.93 -14.44 -7.92
C GLU A 2 0.32 -14.56 -7.07
N ASN A 3 1.35 -13.85 -7.46
CA ASN A 3 2.62 -13.89 -6.75
C ASN A 3 3.25 -12.50 -6.74
N LYS A 4 4.39 -12.41 -6.08
CA LYS A 4 5.07 -11.13 -5.91
C LYS A 4 5.39 -10.47 -7.25
N ASN A 5 5.81 -11.24 -8.25
CA ASN A 5 6.15 -10.68 -9.57
C ASN A 5 4.96 -10.00 -10.24
N PHE A 6 3.78 -10.59 -10.09
CA PHE A 6 2.56 -10.00 -10.62
C PHE A 6 2.32 -8.62 -9.99
N TYR A 7 2.43 -8.56 -8.67
CA TYR A 7 2.18 -7.31 -7.95
C TYR A 7 3.30 -6.29 -8.13
N ASP A 8 4.55 -6.74 -8.30
CA ASP A 8 5.65 -5.84 -8.63
C ASP A 8 5.40 -5.13 -9.95
N SER A 9 4.82 -5.83 -10.92
CA SER A 9 4.47 -5.23 -12.20
C SER A 9 3.27 -4.27 -12.09
N LEU A 10 2.33 -4.61 -11.22
CA LEU A 10 1.11 -3.82 -11.06
C LEU A 10 1.36 -2.54 -10.25
N PHE A 11 2.23 -2.63 -9.24
CA PHE A 11 2.55 -1.52 -8.35
C PHE A 11 4.06 -1.30 -8.28
N PRO A 12 4.68 -0.81 -9.38
CA PRO A 12 6.12 -0.58 -9.35
C PRO A 12 6.49 0.56 -8.40
N THR A 13 7.77 0.62 -8.04
CA THR A 13 8.31 1.69 -7.20
C THR A 13 7.88 3.05 -7.72
N GLY A 14 7.38 3.89 -6.83
CA GLY A 14 6.91 5.23 -7.19
C GLY A 14 5.42 5.33 -7.44
N THR A 15 4.73 4.18 -7.54
CA THR A 15 3.28 4.18 -7.70
C THR A 15 2.64 4.75 -6.43
N LYS A 16 1.63 5.61 -6.59
CA LYS A 16 0.89 6.14 -5.46
C LYS A 16 -0.41 5.38 -5.31
N LEU A 17 -0.66 4.94 -4.09
CA LEU A 17 -1.86 4.19 -3.73
C LEU A 17 -2.64 4.98 -2.70
N ARG A 18 -3.95 5.11 -2.90
CA ARG A 18 -4.81 5.81 -1.96
C ARG A 18 -5.76 4.82 -1.32
N LEU A 19 -5.87 4.86 0.01
CA LEU A 19 -6.76 3.97 0.73
C LEU A 19 -8.22 4.32 0.44
N THR A 20 -9.02 3.28 0.15
CA THR A 20 -10.47 3.42 -0.01
C THR A 20 -11.21 2.92 1.22
N ALA A 21 -10.49 2.31 2.17
CA ALA A 21 -11.01 1.93 3.47
C ALA A 21 -9.91 2.19 4.50
N PRO A 22 -10.27 2.46 5.77
CA PRO A 22 -9.24 2.73 6.79
C PRO A 22 -8.50 1.46 7.17
N ILE A 23 -7.26 1.63 7.65
CA ILE A 23 -6.50 0.54 8.27
C ILE A 23 -6.49 0.82 9.75
N GLU A 24 -7.06 -0.10 10.52
CA GLU A 24 -7.20 0.07 11.96
C GLU A 24 -6.08 -0.67 12.66
N ASP A 25 -4.93 -0.02 12.76
CA ASP A 25 -3.76 -0.55 13.42
C ASP A 25 -3.56 0.25 14.70
N PRO A 26 -3.41 -0.41 15.87
CA PRO A 26 -3.28 0.31 17.13
C PRO A 26 -2.02 1.19 17.21
N TYR A 27 -1.01 0.91 16.40
CA TYR A 27 0.25 1.66 16.44
C TYR A 27 0.38 2.71 15.34
N GLY A 28 -0.46 2.65 14.29
CA GLY A 28 -0.35 3.61 13.21
C GLY A 28 -1.56 3.54 12.27
N PRO A 29 -2.74 3.90 12.77
CA PRO A 29 -3.94 3.81 11.92
C PRO A 29 -3.84 4.73 10.72
N LYS A 30 -4.46 4.31 9.61
CA LYS A 30 -4.52 5.10 8.40
C LYS A 30 -5.97 5.33 8.02
N ALA A 31 -6.26 6.49 7.50
CA ALA A 31 -7.62 6.90 7.15
C ALA A 31 -7.88 6.73 5.65
N VAL A 32 -9.15 6.67 5.30
CA VAL A 32 -9.55 6.75 3.88
C VAL A 32 -8.94 8.02 3.29
N GLY A 33 -8.32 7.87 2.12
CA GLY A 33 -7.68 8.98 1.44
C GLY A 33 -6.19 9.11 1.69
N ASP A 34 -5.65 8.40 2.68
CA ASP A 34 -4.20 8.41 2.92
C ASP A 34 -3.48 7.78 1.74
N ILE A 35 -2.33 8.36 1.38
CA ILE A 35 -1.59 7.97 0.18
C ILE A 35 -0.24 7.40 0.55
N LEU A 36 0.07 6.24 -0.03
CA LEU A 36 1.36 5.57 0.09
C LEU A 36 2.07 5.61 -1.25
N THR A 37 3.33 6.04 -1.27
CA THR A 37 4.18 5.92 -2.45
C THR A 37 4.97 4.63 -2.31
N VAL A 38 4.79 3.71 -3.25
CA VAL A 38 5.37 2.37 -3.19
C VAL A 38 6.90 2.41 -3.27
N SER A 39 7.57 1.73 -2.35
CA SER A 39 8.99 1.46 -2.42
C SER A 39 9.25 0.04 -2.90
N TYR A 40 8.65 -0.94 -2.26
CA TYR A 40 8.80 -2.34 -2.65
C TYR A 40 7.66 -3.17 -2.06
N ILE A 41 7.52 -4.38 -2.58
CA ILE A 41 6.56 -5.36 -2.06
C ILE A 41 7.38 -6.55 -1.55
N ASP A 42 7.10 -7.00 -0.33
CA ASP A 42 7.84 -8.11 0.24
C ASP A 42 7.23 -9.47 -0.15
N ASP A 43 7.87 -10.55 0.28
CA ASP A 43 7.43 -11.89 -0.09
C ASP A 43 6.10 -12.28 0.57
N ALA A 44 5.70 -11.56 1.60
CA ALA A 44 4.41 -11.78 2.25
C ALA A 44 3.29 -10.94 1.61
N LEU A 45 3.57 -10.34 0.46
CA LEU A 45 2.63 -9.48 -0.28
C LEU A 45 2.18 -8.29 0.56
N GLN A 46 3.15 -7.67 1.24
CA GLN A 46 2.93 -6.42 1.96
C GLN A 46 3.63 -5.31 1.21
N ILE A 47 2.91 -4.24 0.93
CA ILE A 47 3.42 -3.11 0.16
C ILE A 47 4.04 -2.11 1.13
N HIS A 48 5.34 -1.89 0.98
CA HIS A 48 6.10 -0.94 1.80
C HIS A 48 6.36 0.32 1.02
N GLY A 49 6.36 1.44 1.70
CA GLY A 49 6.63 2.69 1.05
C GLY A 49 6.53 3.85 2.01
N LYS A 50 6.33 5.02 1.45
CA LYS A 50 6.29 6.25 2.23
C LYS A 50 4.87 6.81 2.23
N TRP A 51 4.29 6.92 3.42
CA TRP A 51 2.98 7.55 3.59
C TRP A 51 3.13 9.07 3.60
N GLU A 52 2.23 9.76 2.94
CA GLU A 52 2.23 11.22 3.01
C GLU A 52 1.94 11.71 4.43
N SER A 53 1.16 10.94 5.17
CA SER A 53 0.86 11.26 6.56
C SER A 53 1.94 10.79 7.54
N GLY A 54 2.99 10.11 7.04
CA GLY A 54 4.05 9.57 7.88
C GLY A 54 3.77 8.16 8.36
N GLY A 55 4.74 7.59 9.06
CA GLY A 55 4.62 6.22 9.59
C GLY A 55 5.18 5.19 8.64
N SER A 56 5.14 3.92 9.06
CA SER A 56 5.78 2.83 8.33
C SER A 56 4.88 1.62 8.15
N LEU A 57 3.58 1.77 8.34
CA LEU A 57 2.65 0.66 8.17
C LEU A 57 2.64 0.18 6.73
N ALA A 58 2.59 -1.13 6.51
CA ALA A 58 2.51 -1.70 5.17
C ALA A 58 1.05 -1.97 4.79
N ILE A 59 0.75 -1.84 3.49
CA ILE A 59 -0.55 -2.24 2.96
C ILE A 59 -0.49 -3.73 2.68
N ILE A 60 -1.48 -4.48 3.15
CA ILE A 60 -1.55 -5.93 2.97
C ILE A 60 -2.46 -6.23 1.78
N ILE A 61 -1.86 -6.80 0.73
CA ILE A 61 -2.61 -7.17 -0.47
C ILE A 61 -3.60 -8.28 -0.11
N GLY A 62 -4.85 -8.09 -0.52
CA GLY A 62 -5.90 -9.05 -0.22
C GLY A 62 -6.66 -8.77 1.06
N LYS A 63 -6.17 -7.86 1.89
CA LYS A 63 -6.82 -7.48 3.13
C LYS A 63 -7.24 -6.02 3.13
N ASP A 64 -6.30 -5.14 2.75
CA ASP A 64 -6.54 -3.69 2.76
C ASP A 64 -7.08 -3.23 1.42
N GLU A 65 -7.89 -2.17 1.42
CA GLU A 65 -8.54 -1.69 0.20
C GLU A 65 -7.93 -0.37 -0.22
N PHE A 66 -7.53 -0.30 -1.48
CA PHE A 66 -6.85 0.87 -2.01
C PHE A 66 -7.05 0.95 -3.53
N GLU A 67 -6.70 2.09 -4.09
CA GLU A 67 -6.75 2.31 -5.53
C GLU A 67 -5.47 3.01 -5.98
N ILE A 68 -5.13 2.85 -7.26
CA ILE A 68 -3.98 3.53 -7.84
C ILE A 68 -4.38 4.97 -8.14
N VAL A 69 -3.52 5.91 -7.71
CA VAL A 69 -3.74 7.33 -8.01
C VAL A 69 -3.13 7.61 -9.37
N ASN A 70 -3.97 8.01 -10.31
CA ASN A 70 -3.54 8.41 -11.65
C ASN A 70 -3.54 9.93 -11.72
N GLU A 71 -2.36 10.48 -12.00
CA GLU A 71 -2.21 11.92 -12.15
C GLU A 71 -1.69 12.28 -13.50
#